data_8b7e1d9f8052f681ed473825202aa116
#
_entry.id   8b7e1d9f8052f681ed473825202aa116
#
_cell.length_a   1.000
_cell.length_b   1.000
_cell.length_c   1.000
_cell.angle_alpha   90.00
_cell.angle_beta   90.00
_cell.angle_gamma   90.00
#
_symmetry.space_group_name_H-M   'P 1'
#
loop_
_entity.id
_entity.type
_entity.pdbx_description
1 polymer ?
#
loop_
_entity_poly.entity_id
_entity_poly.type
_entity_poly.pdbx_seq_one_letter_code
_entity_poly.pdbx_strand_id
1 'polypeptide(L)'
;VELYLNGDYQGIYVLMEKIKRDNDRVNISKLNPEEIEGDDLTGGYILKFDWFFTGDNIGGFQSDHDGVTYNYHYPKPSDIVPEQEEYIQDYIDDFENIMLSSNYADSIIGYPSIMNVESFVDFILVQELAKNVDAYRLSTYIYKDKDSIDNRLTAGPVWDFNHGFGNCDYGQTWEPENWLLEYNPEGGDQMSFWWELLWQDENFREKVSERYSELRSNLFSESHIFEIIDNSVH
;
A
#
# COMPACT_ATOMS: atom_id res chain seq x y z
N VAL A 1 9.29 22.77 -0.56
CA VAL A 1 9.76 23.80 -1.50
C VAL A 1 9.17 25.15 -1.16
N GLU A 2 9.92 26.22 -1.39
CA GLU A 2 9.40 27.58 -1.32
C GLU A 2 8.75 27.96 -2.66
N LEU A 3 7.54 28.51 -2.60
CA LEU A 3 6.80 28.93 -3.79
C LEU A 3 6.83 30.44 -3.96
N TYR A 4 7.23 30.89 -5.15
CA TYR A 4 7.14 32.28 -5.59
C TYR A 4 6.27 32.36 -6.85
N LEU A 5 5.25 33.24 -6.84
CA LEU A 5 4.42 33.55 -8.00
C LEU A 5 4.68 35.01 -8.43
N ASN A 6 5.18 35.17 -9.64
CA ASN A 6 5.54 36.50 -10.18
C ASN A 6 6.49 37.32 -9.29
N GLY A 7 7.36 36.64 -8.53
CA GLY A 7 8.28 37.23 -7.58
C GLY A 7 7.75 37.41 -6.15
N ASP A 8 6.47 37.18 -5.92
CA ASP A 8 5.86 37.25 -4.59
C ASP A 8 5.94 35.89 -3.89
N TYR A 9 6.47 35.88 -2.67
CA TYR A 9 6.58 34.66 -1.81
C TYR A 9 5.19 34.21 -1.35
N GLN A 10 4.87 32.95 -1.62
CA GLN A 10 3.58 32.35 -1.28
C GLN A 10 3.64 31.38 -0.08
N GLY A 11 4.83 31.07 0.41
CA GLY A 11 5.03 30.16 1.53
C GLY A 11 5.76 28.88 1.17
N ILE A 12 5.74 27.91 2.11
CA ILE A 12 6.35 26.59 1.96
C ILE A 12 5.27 25.59 1.53
N TYR A 13 5.58 24.82 0.50
CA TYR A 13 4.69 23.80 -0.07
C TYR A 13 5.39 22.44 -0.12
N VAL A 14 4.61 21.37 0.05
CA VAL A 14 5.10 20.01 -0.17
C VAL A 14 5.04 19.73 -1.67
N LEU A 15 6.18 19.34 -2.25
CA LEU A 15 6.23 18.86 -3.62
C LEU A 15 5.98 17.35 -3.58
N MET A 16 4.84 16.90 -4.11
CA MET A 16 4.42 15.51 -4.07
C MET A 16 4.10 15.00 -5.46
N GLU A 17 4.43 13.75 -5.72
CA GLU A 17 3.96 13.06 -6.91
C GLU A 17 2.62 12.38 -6.62
N LYS A 18 1.60 12.67 -7.43
CA LYS A 18 0.28 12.08 -7.30
C LYS A 18 0.32 10.56 -7.55
N ILE A 19 -0.39 9.78 -6.73
CA ILE A 19 -0.67 8.38 -7.04
C ILE A 19 -1.57 8.33 -8.28
N LYS A 20 -1.10 7.68 -9.33
CA LYS A 20 -1.81 7.54 -10.60
C LYS A 20 -1.29 6.33 -11.38
N ARG A 21 -2.15 5.77 -12.24
CA ARG A 21 -1.71 4.89 -13.30
C ARG A 21 -0.88 5.69 -14.31
N ASP A 22 0.37 5.35 -14.45
CA ASP A 22 1.33 6.02 -15.33
C ASP A 22 2.58 5.16 -15.46
N ASN A 23 3.25 5.17 -16.62
CA ASN A 23 4.44 4.35 -16.85
C ASN A 23 5.59 4.66 -15.89
N ASP A 24 5.64 5.89 -15.36
CA ASP A 24 6.68 6.34 -14.44
C ASP A 24 6.23 6.29 -12.97
N ARG A 25 4.98 5.85 -12.67
CA ARG A 25 4.47 5.79 -11.30
C ARG A 25 3.86 4.41 -10.94
N VAL A 26 2.61 4.13 -11.32
CA VAL A 26 1.99 2.80 -11.20
C VAL A 26 1.80 2.28 -12.61
N ASN A 27 2.78 1.50 -13.07
CA ASN A 27 2.84 1.01 -14.42
C ASN A 27 2.00 -0.26 -14.58
N ILE A 28 0.69 -0.07 -14.65
CA ILE A 28 -0.29 -1.12 -14.92
C ILE A 28 -1.10 -0.80 -16.17
N SER A 29 -1.79 -1.78 -16.70
CA SER A 29 -2.66 -1.67 -17.85
C SER A 29 -3.71 -0.59 -17.66
N LYS A 30 -4.14 0.02 -18.75
CA LYS A 30 -5.33 0.85 -18.74
C LYS A 30 -6.56 -0.06 -18.67
N LEU A 31 -7.56 0.38 -17.93
CA LEU A 31 -8.89 -0.24 -17.88
C LEU A 31 -9.92 0.79 -18.34
N ASN A 32 -10.56 0.53 -19.47
CA ASN A 32 -11.62 1.37 -20.00
C ASN A 32 -13.00 0.78 -19.62
N PRO A 33 -14.07 1.58 -19.58
CA PRO A 33 -15.40 1.09 -19.21
C PRO A 33 -15.98 -0.02 -20.11
N GLU A 34 -15.50 -0.13 -21.36
CA GLU A 34 -15.90 -1.18 -22.30
C GLU A 34 -15.14 -2.51 -22.11
N GLU A 35 -14.11 -2.56 -21.28
CA GLU A 35 -13.29 -3.74 -20.99
C GLU A 35 -13.96 -4.54 -19.86
N ILE A 36 -14.95 -5.36 -20.20
CA ILE A 36 -15.84 -6.06 -19.26
C ILE A 36 -15.75 -7.59 -19.35
N GLU A 37 -14.83 -8.14 -20.12
CA GLU A 37 -14.66 -9.58 -20.30
C GLU A 37 -13.20 -9.97 -20.63
N GLY A 38 -12.89 -11.25 -20.40
CA GLY A 38 -11.57 -11.81 -20.71
C GLY A 38 -10.44 -11.17 -19.94
N ASP A 39 -9.23 -11.23 -20.50
CA ASP A 39 -8.02 -10.68 -19.88
C ASP A 39 -8.11 -9.16 -19.67
N ASP A 40 -8.84 -8.46 -20.53
CA ASP A 40 -8.99 -7.00 -20.43
C ASP A 40 -9.73 -6.57 -19.17
N LEU A 41 -10.68 -7.37 -18.65
CA LEU A 41 -11.37 -7.15 -17.39
C LEU A 41 -10.44 -7.33 -16.17
N THR A 42 -9.42 -8.18 -16.27
CA THR A 42 -8.69 -8.70 -15.11
C THR A 42 -7.70 -7.74 -14.48
N GLY A 43 -7.43 -6.58 -15.09
CA GLY A 43 -6.37 -5.71 -14.56
C GLY A 43 -6.48 -4.25 -14.91
N GLY A 44 -5.59 -3.52 -14.26
CA GLY A 44 -5.60 -2.07 -14.24
C GLY A 44 -6.37 -1.51 -13.05
N TYR A 45 -6.28 -2.15 -11.88
CA TYR A 45 -6.93 -1.67 -10.66
C TYR A 45 -5.92 -1.12 -9.66
N ILE A 46 -6.26 0.01 -9.03
CA ILE A 46 -5.58 0.52 -7.84
C ILE A 46 -6.65 0.71 -6.77
N LEU A 47 -6.45 0.05 -5.64
CA LEU A 47 -7.28 0.19 -4.45
C LEU A 47 -6.50 0.95 -3.37
N LYS A 48 -7.21 1.60 -2.46
CA LYS A 48 -6.59 2.30 -1.33
C LYS A 48 -7.35 2.05 -0.03
N PHE A 49 -6.61 1.98 1.05
CA PHE A 49 -7.10 2.10 2.41
C PHE A 49 -6.94 3.58 2.82
N ASP A 50 -8.06 4.25 3.11
CA ASP A 50 -8.07 5.68 3.40
C ASP A 50 -9.43 6.07 3.99
N TRP A 51 -9.54 7.30 4.50
CA TRP A 51 -10.81 7.82 4.97
C TRP A 51 -11.90 7.72 3.89
N PHE A 52 -13.03 7.10 4.26
CA PHE A 52 -14.14 6.90 3.33
C PHE A 52 -14.87 8.19 2.96
N PHE A 53 -14.74 9.24 3.80
CA PHE A 53 -15.58 10.44 3.74
C PHE A 53 -14.89 11.67 3.17
N THR A 54 -13.69 11.58 2.62
CA THR A 54 -12.97 12.76 2.14
C THR A 54 -12.88 12.81 0.61
N GLY A 55 -13.65 13.74 0.02
CA GLY A 55 -13.48 14.17 -1.37
C GLY A 55 -14.47 13.59 -2.39
N ASP A 56 -14.27 13.94 -3.66
CA ASP A 56 -15.16 13.67 -4.81
C ASP A 56 -15.17 12.20 -5.30
N ASN A 57 -14.53 11.29 -4.58
CA ASN A 57 -14.32 9.90 -5.00
C ASN A 57 -14.78 8.94 -3.91
N ILE A 58 -16.08 8.98 -3.58
CA ILE A 58 -16.69 7.99 -2.69
C ILE A 58 -17.07 6.78 -3.53
N GLY A 59 -16.37 5.67 -3.36
CA GLY A 59 -16.67 4.40 -4.01
C GLY A 59 -15.66 3.33 -3.62
N GLY A 60 -16.16 2.14 -3.40
CA GLY A 60 -15.42 0.98 -2.94
C GLY A 60 -16.36 -0.06 -2.36
N PHE A 61 -15.80 -1.07 -1.74
CA PHE A 61 -16.53 -2.15 -1.08
C PHE A 61 -15.87 -2.46 0.27
N GLN A 62 -16.62 -3.11 1.15
CA GLN A 62 -16.10 -3.57 2.43
C GLN A 62 -15.77 -5.04 2.36
N SER A 63 -14.67 -5.43 3.01
CA SER A 63 -14.38 -6.83 3.27
C SER A 63 -15.52 -7.48 4.08
N ASP A 64 -15.96 -8.64 3.65
CA ASP A 64 -16.96 -9.45 4.38
C ASP A 64 -16.38 -10.07 5.66
N HIS A 65 -15.06 -10.08 5.82
CA HIS A 65 -14.36 -10.73 6.94
C HIS A 65 -14.06 -9.79 8.10
N ASP A 66 -13.64 -8.56 7.83
CA ASP A 66 -13.24 -7.60 8.88
C ASP A 66 -13.91 -6.23 8.75
N GLY A 67 -14.64 -5.98 7.64
CA GLY A 67 -15.33 -4.73 7.38
C GLY A 67 -14.42 -3.57 6.96
N VAL A 68 -13.13 -3.82 6.72
CA VAL A 68 -12.21 -2.81 6.18
C VAL A 68 -12.64 -2.43 4.77
N THR A 69 -12.56 -1.13 4.45
CA THR A 69 -13.02 -0.62 3.16
C THR A 69 -11.87 -0.57 2.15
N TYR A 70 -12.07 -1.21 1.00
CA TYR A 70 -11.26 -1.11 -0.20
C TYR A 70 -11.84 0.00 -1.07
N ASN A 71 -11.21 1.18 -1.08
CA ASN A 71 -11.68 2.31 -1.88
C ASN A 71 -11.10 2.24 -3.30
N TYR A 72 -11.94 2.49 -4.33
CA TYR A 72 -11.45 2.60 -5.70
C TYR A 72 -10.61 3.85 -5.89
N HIS A 73 -9.37 3.69 -6.34
CA HIS A 73 -8.51 4.80 -6.73
C HIS A 73 -8.36 4.88 -8.25
N TYR A 74 -8.22 3.73 -8.92
CA TYR A 74 -8.23 3.59 -10.37
C TYR A 74 -8.85 2.22 -10.76
N PRO A 75 -9.81 2.15 -11.69
CA PRO A 75 -10.54 3.30 -12.22
C PRO A 75 -11.16 4.17 -11.11
N LYS A 76 -11.52 5.42 -11.44
CA LYS A 76 -12.23 6.26 -10.45
C LYS A 76 -13.63 5.71 -10.20
N PRO A 77 -14.23 5.97 -9.03
CA PRO A 77 -15.61 5.58 -8.75
C PRO A 77 -16.65 6.05 -9.78
N SER A 78 -16.37 7.16 -10.50
CA SER A 78 -17.20 7.65 -11.59
C SER A 78 -17.05 6.91 -12.91
N ASP A 79 -15.98 6.16 -13.07
CA ASP A 79 -15.54 5.60 -14.34
C ASP A 79 -15.57 4.07 -14.36
N ILE A 80 -15.55 3.43 -13.18
CA ILE A 80 -15.65 1.97 -13.01
C ILE A 80 -17.10 1.52 -13.30
N VAL A 81 -17.26 0.38 -13.96
CA VAL A 81 -18.57 -0.19 -14.30
C VAL A 81 -18.86 -1.44 -13.48
N PRO A 82 -20.13 -1.88 -13.35
CA PRO A 82 -20.52 -2.96 -12.45
C PRO A 82 -19.74 -4.27 -12.65
N GLU A 83 -19.43 -4.64 -13.87
CA GLU A 83 -18.68 -5.86 -14.17
C GLU A 83 -17.23 -5.77 -13.65
N GLN A 84 -16.64 -4.58 -13.68
CA GLN A 84 -15.30 -4.33 -13.14
C GLN A 84 -15.31 -4.28 -11.61
N GLU A 85 -16.37 -3.72 -11.01
CA GLU A 85 -16.58 -3.73 -9.55
C GLU A 85 -16.73 -5.16 -9.05
N GLU A 86 -17.58 -5.96 -9.67
CA GLU A 86 -17.78 -7.38 -9.34
C GLU A 86 -16.45 -8.16 -9.45
N TYR A 87 -15.73 -8.01 -10.55
CA TYR A 87 -14.45 -8.70 -10.73
C TYR A 87 -13.43 -8.39 -9.63
N ILE A 88 -13.19 -7.11 -9.34
CA ILE A 88 -12.14 -6.75 -8.37
C ILE A 88 -12.57 -7.09 -6.93
N GLN A 89 -13.86 -7.04 -6.63
CA GLN A 89 -14.40 -7.51 -5.36
C GLN A 89 -14.20 -9.01 -5.21
N ASP A 90 -14.62 -9.82 -6.19
CA ASP A 90 -14.44 -11.27 -6.19
C ASP A 90 -12.95 -11.65 -6.05
N TYR A 91 -12.05 -10.93 -6.73
CA TYR A 91 -10.61 -11.15 -6.63
C TYR A 91 -10.08 -10.91 -5.21
N ILE A 92 -10.53 -9.85 -4.54
CA ILE A 92 -10.15 -9.57 -3.15
C ILE A 92 -10.76 -10.61 -2.20
N ASP A 93 -12.01 -11.01 -2.42
CA ASP A 93 -12.66 -12.07 -1.62
C ASP A 93 -11.90 -13.40 -1.76
N ASP A 94 -11.45 -13.76 -2.95
CA ASP A 94 -10.61 -14.94 -3.19
C ASP A 94 -9.26 -14.82 -2.46
N PHE A 95 -8.61 -13.65 -2.51
CA PHE A 95 -7.39 -13.40 -1.76
C PHE A 95 -7.61 -13.55 -0.25
N GLU A 96 -8.64 -12.93 0.30
CA GLU A 96 -8.98 -13.02 1.73
C GLU A 96 -9.34 -14.45 2.15
N ASN A 97 -10.07 -15.19 1.32
CA ASN A 97 -10.38 -16.60 1.54
C ASN A 97 -9.12 -17.48 1.55
N ILE A 98 -8.15 -17.22 0.66
CA ILE A 98 -6.84 -17.88 0.68
C ILE A 98 -6.13 -17.57 2.01
N MET A 99 -6.10 -16.31 2.44
CA MET A 99 -5.47 -15.90 3.71
C MET A 99 -6.10 -16.58 4.92
N LEU A 100 -7.40 -16.82 4.92
CA LEU A 100 -8.12 -17.51 6.00
C LEU A 100 -8.02 -19.04 5.95
N SER A 101 -7.50 -19.60 4.88
CA SER A 101 -7.39 -21.04 4.73
C SER A 101 -6.28 -21.63 5.62
N SER A 102 -6.39 -22.91 5.95
CA SER A 102 -5.33 -23.63 6.68
C SER A 102 -4.01 -23.73 5.91
N ASN A 103 -4.04 -23.45 4.61
CA ASN A 103 -2.89 -23.53 3.70
C ASN A 103 -2.46 -22.14 3.23
N TYR A 104 -2.81 -21.07 3.97
CA TYR A 104 -2.56 -19.70 3.54
C TYR A 104 -1.08 -19.41 3.20
N ALA A 105 -0.14 -20.05 3.88
CA ALA A 105 1.30 -19.88 3.67
C ALA A 105 1.92 -20.91 2.69
N ASP A 106 1.11 -21.77 2.05
CA ASP A 106 1.62 -22.71 1.05
C ASP A 106 2.14 -21.97 -0.18
N SER A 107 3.32 -22.36 -0.67
CA SER A 107 4.01 -21.65 -1.77
C SER A 107 3.30 -21.77 -3.14
N ILE A 108 2.35 -22.69 -3.29
CA ILE A 108 1.67 -22.97 -4.56
C ILE A 108 0.21 -22.51 -4.54
N ILE A 109 -0.50 -22.75 -3.43
CA ILE A 109 -1.94 -22.48 -3.30
C ILE A 109 -2.27 -21.42 -2.25
N GLY A 110 -1.28 -20.98 -1.48
CA GLY A 110 -1.42 -19.92 -0.48
C GLY A 110 -1.20 -18.52 -1.06
N TYR A 111 -1.02 -17.54 -0.17
CA TYR A 111 -0.84 -16.14 -0.57
C TYR A 111 0.29 -15.91 -1.60
N PRO A 112 1.39 -16.68 -1.67
CA PRO A 112 2.41 -16.45 -2.69
C PRO A 112 1.92 -16.66 -4.13
N SER A 113 0.79 -17.35 -4.32
CA SER A 113 0.19 -17.56 -5.66
C SER A 113 -0.61 -16.34 -6.15
N ILE A 114 -1.10 -15.50 -5.25
CA ILE A 114 -1.99 -14.36 -5.54
C ILE A 114 -1.42 -13.01 -5.09
N MET A 115 -0.28 -13.02 -4.39
CA MET A 115 0.37 -11.84 -3.85
C MET A 115 1.82 -11.73 -4.33
N ASN A 116 2.24 -10.55 -4.75
CA ASN A 116 3.64 -10.23 -4.99
C ASN A 116 4.35 -9.99 -3.65
N VAL A 117 4.83 -11.08 -3.06
CA VAL A 117 5.39 -11.11 -1.69
C VAL A 117 6.51 -10.10 -1.51
N GLU A 118 7.38 -9.94 -2.50
CA GLU A 118 8.51 -9.01 -2.46
C GLU A 118 8.05 -7.55 -2.29
N SER A 119 6.95 -7.17 -2.95
CA SER A 119 6.40 -5.82 -2.81
C SER A 119 5.85 -5.54 -1.42
N PHE A 120 5.23 -6.54 -0.78
CA PHE A 120 4.74 -6.43 0.60
C PHE A 120 5.89 -6.39 1.60
N VAL A 121 6.95 -7.15 1.38
CA VAL A 121 8.18 -7.09 2.17
C VAL A 121 8.81 -5.69 2.10
N ASP A 122 8.99 -5.15 0.90
CA ASP A 122 9.56 -3.80 0.73
C ASP A 122 8.64 -2.73 1.31
N PHE A 123 7.31 -2.87 1.17
CA PHE A 123 6.33 -1.95 1.76
C PHE A 123 6.43 -1.93 3.28
N ILE A 124 6.44 -3.09 3.95
CA ILE A 124 6.61 -3.20 5.40
C ILE A 124 7.91 -2.53 5.84
N LEU A 125 9.03 -2.83 5.19
CA LEU A 125 10.33 -2.29 5.59
C LEU A 125 10.38 -0.76 5.49
N VAL A 126 9.76 -0.15 4.49
CA VAL A 126 9.70 1.31 4.38
C VAL A 126 8.79 1.92 5.45
N GLN A 127 7.62 1.31 5.71
CA GLN A 127 6.69 1.79 6.73
C GLN A 127 7.29 1.69 8.14
N GLU A 128 7.94 0.57 8.45
CA GLU A 128 8.57 0.35 9.75
C GLU A 128 9.83 1.22 9.95
N LEU A 129 10.64 1.44 8.91
CA LEU A 129 11.77 2.38 8.97
C LEU A 129 11.31 3.79 9.29
N ALA A 130 10.24 4.24 8.66
CA ALA A 130 9.68 5.56 8.87
C ALA A 130 8.85 5.66 10.16
N LYS A 131 8.43 4.56 10.77
CA LYS A 131 7.45 4.54 11.85
C LYS A 131 6.21 5.36 11.50
N ASN A 132 5.68 5.15 10.28
CA ASN A 132 4.51 5.88 9.80
C ASN A 132 3.24 5.34 10.46
N VAL A 133 2.63 6.12 11.36
CA VAL A 133 1.50 5.70 12.20
C VAL A 133 0.26 5.29 11.37
N ASP A 134 0.10 5.84 10.18
CA ASP A 134 -1.00 5.54 9.27
C ASP A 134 -0.79 4.24 8.47
N ALA A 135 0.42 3.68 8.54
CA ALA A 135 0.78 2.45 7.84
C ALA A 135 -0.27 1.35 8.04
N TYR A 136 -0.55 0.60 6.96
CA TYR A 136 -1.47 -0.54 6.92
C TYR A 136 -2.97 -0.20 7.05
N ARG A 137 -3.34 1.00 7.51
CA ARG A 137 -4.72 1.44 7.81
C ARG A 137 -5.21 2.52 6.89
N LEU A 138 -4.39 3.55 6.74
CA LEU A 138 -4.67 4.75 5.94
C LEU A 138 -3.52 4.96 4.96
N SER A 139 -3.75 5.77 3.92
CA SER A 139 -2.72 6.15 2.95
C SER A 139 -1.96 4.96 2.34
N THR A 140 -2.59 3.78 2.39
CA THR A 140 -2.03 2.52 1.91
C THR A 140 -2.66 2.15 0.58
N TYR A 141 -1.83 1.78 -0.38
CA TYR A 141 -2.26 1.45 -1.75
C TYR A 141 -1.85 0.02 -2.10
N ILE A 142 -2.72 -0.64 -2.84
CA ILE A 142 -2.45 -1.93 -3.48
C ILE A 142 -2.95 -1.87 -4.92
N TYR A 143 -2.35 -2.63 -5.81
CA TYR A 143 -2.78 -2.65 -7.20
C TYR A 143 -2.66 -4.04 -7.83
N LYS A 144 -3.41 -4.25 -8.90
CA LYS A 144 -3.42 -5.46 -9.71
C LYS A 144 -3.38 -5.10 -11.19
N ASP A 145 -2.49 -5.76 -11.93
CA ASP A 145 -2.46 -5.68 -13.39
C ASP A 145 -3.25 -6.84 -14.03
N LYS A 146 -3.29 -6.91 -15.35
CA LYS A 146 -3.93 -8.00 -16.11
C LYS A 146 -3.29 -9.34 -15.77
N ASP A 147 -4.09 -10.39 -15.77
CA ASP A 147 -3.63 -11.76 -15.48
C ASP A 147 -2.52 -12.21 -16.44
N SER A 148 -2.56 -11.77 -17.69
CA SER A 148 -1.51 -12.04 -18.68
C SER A 148 -0.18 -11.33 -18.39
N ILE A 149 -0.15 -10.35 -17.49
CA ILE A 149 1.06 -9.57 -17.11
C ILE A 149 1.53 -10.00 -15.73
N ASP A 150 0.73 -9.75 -14.70
CA ASP A 150 0.94 -10.23 -13.34
C ASP A 150 -0.43 -10.32 -12.64
N ASN A 151 -0.86 -11.54 -12.36
CA ASN A 151 -2.14 -11.79 -11.71
C ASN A 151 -2.10 -11.55 -10.20
N ARG A 152 -0.97 -11.10 -9.64
CA ARG A 152 -0.77 -10.97 -8.20
C ARG A 152 -1.04 -9.55 -7.72
N LEU A 153 -1.63 -9.47 -6.52
CA LEU A 153 -1.80 -8.23 -5.79
C LEU A 153 -0.43 -7.67 -5.38
N THR A 154 -0.20 -6.40 -5.63
CA THR A 154 1.08 -5.73 -5.35
C THR A 154 0.87 -4.57 -4.37
N ALA A 155 1.71 -4.46 -3.33
CA ALA A 155 1.66 -3.37 -2.37
C ALA A 155 2.39 -2.12 -2.90
N GLY A 156 1.83 -0.95 -2.59
CA GLY A 156 2.37 0.34 -2.98
C GLY A 156 1.54 1.07 -4.04
N PRO A 157 2.04 2.23 -4.50
CA PRO A 157 3.22 2.93 -4.01
C PRO A 157 3.03 3.55 -2.62
N VAL A 158 4.12 3.89 -1.95
CA VAL A 158 4.08 4.59 -0.66
C VAL A 158 3.55 6.01 -0.79
N TRP A 159 2.84 6.47 0.26
CA TRP A 159 2.18 7.76 0.28
C TRP A 159 2.06 8.32 1.69
N ASP A 160 2.16 9.66 1.82
CA ASP A 160 1.80 10.43 3.01
C ASP A 160 2.56 10.08 4.29
N PHE A 161 3.87 10.31 4.28
CA PHE A 161 4.77 10.04 5.41
C PHE A 161 4.93 11.25 6.35
N ASN A 162 3.97 12.19 6.36
CA ASN A 162 3.99 13.39 7.20
C ASN A 162 4.01 13.08 8.71
N HIS A 163 3.46 11.94 9.10
CA HIS A 163 3.48 11.42 10.47
C HIS A 163 4.61 10.41 10.75
N GLY A 164 5.52 10.20 9.82
CA GLY A 164 6.68 9.34 9.99
C GLY A 164 7.84 9.99 10.75
N PHE A 165 8.85 9.18 11.07
CA PHE A 165 10.10 9.61 11.72
C PHE A 165 9.91 10.38 13.04
N GLY A 166 8.92 9.96 13.83
CA GLY A 166 8.60 10.57 15.13
C GLY A 166 7.88 11.91 15.05
N ASN A 167 7.41 12.33 13.88
CA ASN A 167 6.61 13.55 13.70
C ASN A 167 5.12 13.31 14.04
N CYS A 168 4.87 12.57 15.11
CA CYS A 168 3.55 12.22 15.57
C CYS A 168 3.61 12.01 17.10
N ASP A 169 2.58 12.47 17.84
CA ASP A 169 2.51 12.38 19.31
C ASP A 169 1.56 11.28 19.80
N TYR A 170 1.14 10.37 18.92
CA TYR A 170 0.32 9.20 19.22
C TYR A 170 0.87 7.94 18.53
N GLY A 171 0.27 6.77 18.79
CA GLY A 171 0.66 5.51 18.16
C GLY A 171 2.04 4.99 18.54
N GLN A 172 2.67 5.52 19.59
CA GLN A 172 4.01 5.13 20.06
C GLN A 172 5.09 5.21 18.95
N THR A 173 4.92 6.07 17.96
CA THR A 173 5.84 6.19 16.80
C THR A 173 7.21 6.77 17.16
N TRP A 174 7.36 7.31 18.38
CA TRP A 174 8.65 7.73 18.92
C TRP A 174 9.49 6.59 19.52
N GLU A 175 8.86 5.41 19.73
CA GLU A 175 9.54 4.23 20.25
C GLU A 175 10.17 3.45 19.10
N PRO A 176 11.50 3.31 19.05
CA PRO A 176 12.15 2.67 17.90
C PRO A 176 12.05 1.13 17.92
N GLU A 177 11.69 0.53 19.05
CA GLU A 177 11.85 -0.90 19.27
C GLU A 177 10.67 -1.77 18.79
N ASN A 178 9.46 -1.23 18.71
CA ASN A 178 8.27 -2.03 18.37
C ASN A 178 7.93 -1.97 16.89
N TRP A 179 7.23 -2.99 16.38
CA TRP A 179 6.66 -2.99 15.05
C TRP A 179 5.31 -2.27 15.04
N LEU A 180 5.08 -1.36 14.10
CA LEU A 180 3.76 -0.73 13.92
C LEU A 180 2.70 -1.73 13.47
N LEU A 181 3.12 -2.78 12.80
CA LEU A 181 2.27 -3.89 12.39
C LEU A 181 1.66 -4.61 13.60
N GLU A 182 2.29 -4.57 14.78
CA GLU A 182 1.77 -5.10 16.04
C GLU A 182 0.92 -4.07 16.82
N TYR A 183 0.93 -2.81 16.39
CA TYR A 183 0.13 -1.76 17.01
C TYR A 183 -1.30 -1.80 16.47
N ASN A 184 -2.25 -2.19 17.32
CA ASN A 184 -3.68 -2.22 17.01
C ASN A 184 -4.45 -1.38 18.02
N PRO A 185 -4.76 -0.09 17.72
CA PRO A 185 -5.44 0.80 18.63
C PRO A 185 -6.90 0.38 18.82
N GLU A 186 -7.36 0.28 20.07
CA GLU A 186 -8.77 0.06 20.35
C GLU A 186 -9.61 1.25 19.81
N GLY A 187 -10.57 0.97 18.91
CA GLY A 187 -11.53 1.94 18.39
C GLY A 187 -10.99 2.92 17.35
N GLY A 188 -9.80 2.67 16.81
CA GLY A 188 -9.23 3.39 15.66
C GLY A 188 -9.54 2.72 14.31
N ASP A 189 -8.97 3.28 13.24
CA ASP A 189 -9.01 2.65 11.93
C ASP A 189 -8.28 1.31 11.99
N GLN A 190 -8.98 0.27 11.55
CA GLN A 190 -8.47 -1.08 11.67
C GLN A 190 -7.61 -1.43 10.46
N MET A 191 -6.56 -2.17 10.74
CA MET A 191 -5.74 -2.83 9.74
C MET A 191 -6.45 -4.11 9.27
N SER A 192 -6.42 -4.40 7.98
CA SER A 192 -6.92 -5.69 7.48
C SER A 192 -6.23 -6.88 8.15
N PHE A 193 -7.02 -7.89 8.50
CA PHE A 193 -6.59 -9.07 9.25
C PHE A 193 -5.41 -9.81 8.60
N TRP A 194 -5.30 -9.78 7.29
CA TRP A 194 -4.28 -10.50 6.55
C TRP A 194 -2.86 -9.94 6.74
N TRP A 195 -2.68 -8.67 7.17
CA TRP A 195 -1.38 -8.17 7.58
C TRP A 195 -0.85 -8.93 8.81
N GLU A 196 -1.72 -9.20 9.78
CA GLU A 196 -1.36 -9.98 10.97
C GLU A 196 -1.01 -11.42 10.60
N LEU A 197 -1.78 -12.05 9.70
CA LEU A 197 -1.49 -13.41 9.22
C LEU A 197 -0.17 -13.50 8.47
N LEU A 198 0.17 -12.53 7.64
CA LEU A 198 1.49 -12.44 7.02
C LEU A 198 2.60 -12.37 8.07
N TRP A 199 2.40 -11.56 9.12
CA TRP A 199 3.39 -11.43 10.19
C TRP A 199 3.50 -12.68 11.07
N GLN A 200 2.48 -13.52 11.13
CA GLN A 200 2.51 -14.80 11.81
C GLN A 200 3.28 -15.88 11.02
N ASP A 201 3.38 -15.76 9.71
CA ASP A 201 4.14 -16.70 8.87
C ASP A 201 5.65 -16.51 9.05
N GLU A 202 6.34 -17.59 9.48
CA GLU A 202 7.79 -17.58 9.69
C GLU A 202 8.55 -17.34 8.38
N ASN A 203 8.11 -17.94 7.27
CA ASN A 203 8.75 -17.77 5.97
C ASN A 203 8.65 -16.31 5.47
N PHE A 204 7.53 -15.65 5.75
CA PHE A 204 7.38 -14.23 5.42
C PHE A 204 8.33 -13.36 6.25
N ARG A 205 8.40 -13.57 7.57
CA ARG A 205 9.35 -12.85 8.43
C ARG A 205 10.81 -13.11 8.07
N GLU A 206 11.15 -14.33 7.63
CA GLU A 206 12.48 -14.64 7.14
C GLU A 206 12.82 -13.78 5.90
N LYS A 207 11.92 -13.68 4.93
CA LYS A 207 12.09 -12.79 3.76
C LYS A 207 12.25 -11.32 4.16
N VAL A 208 11.48 -10.83 5.12
CA VAL A 208 11.63 -9.47 5.67
C VAL A 208 13.02 -9.30 6.28
N SER A 209 13.50 -10.26 7.06
CA SER A 209 14.83 -10.22 7.69
C SER A 209 15.98 -10.25 6.67
N GLU A 210 15.88 -11.11 5.66
CA GLU A 210 16.85 -11.18 4.58
C GLU A 210 16.91 -9.88 3.79
N ARG A 211 15.76 -9.36 3.41
CA ARG A 211 15.67 -8.10 2.66
C ARG A 211 16.16 -6.90 3.47
N TYR A 212 15.81 -6.84 4.76
CA TYR A 212 16.35 -5.83 5.66
C TYR A 212 17.87 -5.87 5.73
N SER A 213 18.46 -7.07 5.84
CA SER A 213 19.91 -7.26 5.89
C SER A 213 20.61 -6.78 4.61
N GLU A 214 19.99 -7.04 3.46
CA GLU A 214 20.44 -6.51 2.17
C GLU A 214 20.40 -4.97 2.14
N LEU A 215 19.26 -4.38 2.52
CA LEU A 215 19.08 -2.93 2.53
C LEU A 215 20.01 -2.22 3.53
N ARG A 216 20.25 -2.81 4.69
CA ARG A 216 21.20 -2.28 5.69
C ARG A 216 22.65 -2.18 5.19
N SER A 217 23.03 -3.03 4.26
CA SER A 217 24.36 -2.95 3.64
C SER A 217 24.47 -1.88 2.55
N ASN A 218 23.36 -1.20 2.20
CA ASN A 218 23.26 -0.32 1.02
C ASN A 218 22.28 0.88 1.30
N LEU A 219 21.05 0.81 0.84
CA LEU A 219 20.10 1.94 0.90
C LEU A 219 19.74 2.37 2.34
N PHE A 220 19.69 1.44 3.29
CA PHE A 220 19.42 1.71 4.71
C PHE A 220 20.71 1.81 5.54
N SER A 221 21.88 1.91 4.91
CA SER A 221 23.10 2.17 5.64
C SER A 221 23.10 3.56 6.29
N GLU A 222 23.67 3.68 7.47
CA GLU A 222 23.74 4.97 8.18
C GLU A 222 24.38 6.05 7.31
N SER A 223 25.48 5.70 6.60
CA SER A 223 26.17 6.65 5.72
C SER A 223 25.27 7.18 4.61
N HIS A 224 24.43 6.32 4.00
CA HIS A 224 23.52 6.74 2.95
C HIS A 224 22.37 7.59 3.47
N ILE A 225 21.79 7.19 4.63
CA ILE A 225 20.72 7.97 5.27
C ILE A 225 21.23 9.36 5.68
N PHE A 226 22.42 9.46 6.31
CA PHE A 226 22.99 10.76 6.65
C PHE A 226 23.32 11.61 5.42
N GLU A 227 23.79 10.98 4.33
CA GLU A 227 24.01 11.70 3.06
C GLU A 227 22.71 12.33 2.52
N ILE A 228 21.58 11.59 2.57
CA ILE A 228 20.28 12.12 2.17
C ILE A 228 19.87 13.30 3.07
N ILE A 229 20.02 13.15 4.38
CA ILE A 229 19.70 14.22 5.34
C ILE A 229 20.55 15.45 5.07
N ASP A 230 21.87 15.31 4.98
CA ASP A 230 22.80 16.42 4.76
C ASP A 230 22.52 17.16 3.43
N ASN A 231 22.20 16.42 2.37
CA ASN A 231 21.83 17.00 1.07
C ASN A 231 20.47 17.70 1.08
N SER A 232 19.59 17.40 2.05
CA SER A 232 18.25 17.99 2.14
C SER A 232 18.19 19.26 3.01
N VAL A 233 19.24 19.56 3.77
CA VAL A 233 19.30 20.68 4.73
C VAL A 233 19.92 21.96 4.11
N HIS A 234 20.29 21.96 2.83
CA HIS A 234 20.99 23.08 2.18
C HIS A 234 20.08 23.84 1.22
#